data_479927a301f1fc3288f15f32bc162810
#
_entry.id   479927a301f1fc3288f15f32bc162810
#
_cell.length_a   1.000
_cell.length_b   1.000
_cell.length_c   1.000
_cell.angle_alpha   90.00
_cell.angle_beta   90.00
_cell.angle_gamma   90.00
#
_symmetry.space_group_name_H-M   'P 1'
#
loop_
_entity.id
_entity.type
_entity.pdbx_description
1 polymer ?
#
loop_
_entity_poly.entity_id
_entity_poly.type
_entity_poly.pdbx_seq_one_letter_code
_entity_poly.pdbx_strand_id
1 'polypeptide(L)'
;MVSKNKLYYFYYLVIDLECSSSQNIPLDIQIEKLEKLRLCVNKILNSSTERLHQKKVRYINSTGDGYFIIFDIGEDALKFSIEIHKYLNDHNEKIKNKKIYSQEEIDSKTIIVNTGISCGISKPVKQIDGQIAYWGSDVILAHRIVDYAKGGYILCSSDVYKNMKNTKIGEFVNLECSTSFKHNLKTDVYLFYNKEDKEKFENVNIHLLR
;
A
#
# COMPACT_ATOMS: atom_id res chain seq x y z
N MET A 1 23.71 16.22 10.93
CA MET A 1 22.76 17.31 11.21
C MET A 1 21.74 17.36 10.07
N VAL A 2 20.46 17.10 10.35
CA VAL A 2 19.40 17.29 9.35
C VAL A 2 19.16 18.81 9.25
N SER A 3 19.33 19.37 8.05
CA SER A 3 19.08 20.80 7.82
C SER A 3 17.61 21.11 8.13
N LYS A 4 17.35 21.97 9.11
CA LYS A 4 16.01 22.31 9.65
C LYS A 4 15.01 22.84 8.60
N ASN A 5 15.44 23.18 7.38
CA ASN A 5 14.59 23.83 6.37
C ASN A 5 14.55 23.10 5.01
N LYS A 6 15.09 21.88 4.90
CA LYS A 6 15.10 21.18 3.63
C LYS A 6 13.76 20.50 3.40
N LEU A 7 13.06 20.87 2.33
CA LEU A 7 11.87 20.22 1.82
C LEU A 7 12.29 19.09 0.88
N TYR A 8 11.59 17.97 0.95
CA TYR A 8 11.85 16.81 0.11
C TYR A 8 10.56 16.41 -0.59
N TYR A 9 10.65 16.06 -1.85
CA TYR A 9 9.55 15.50 -2.62
C TYR A 9 9.72 13.99 -2.69
N PHE A 10 8.71 13.26 -2.23
CA PHE A 10 8.73 11.80 -2.15
C PHE A 10 7.41 11.19 -2.58
N TYR A 11 7.42 9.86 -2.71
CA TYR A 11 6.24 9.02 -2.85
C TYR A 11 6.02 8.26 -1.55
N TYR A 12 4.81 8.36 -1.02
CA TYR A 12 4.38 7.81 0.26
C TYR A 12 3.46 6.63 -0.01
N LEU A 13 3.89 5.46 0.42
CA LEU A 13 3.15 4.23 0.32
C LEU A 13 2.66 3.82 1.71
N VAL A 14 1.36 3.58 1.84
CA VAL A 14 0.76 2.96 3.02
C VAL A 14 0.18 1.62 2.60
N ILE A 15 0.48 0.59 3.36
CA ILE A 15 -0.06 -0.75 3.22
C ILE A 15 -0.84 -1.03 4.49
N ASP A 16 -2.06 -1.51 4.36
CA ASP A 16 -2.94 -1.84 5.46
C ASP A 16 -3.55 -3.23 5.28
N LEU A 17 -3.57 -4.02 6.36
CA LEU A 17 -4.13 -5.36 6.36
C LEU A 17 -5.64 -5.29 6.53
N GLU A 18 -6.39 -5.73 5.52
CA GLU A 18 -7.84 -5.72 5.57
C GLU A 18 -8.38 -6.61 6.69
N CYS A 19 -9.32 -6.07 7.48
CA CYS A 19 -9.94 -6.76 8.61
C CYS A 19 -8.97 -7.21 9.71
N SER A 20 -7.81 -6.56 9.86
CA SER A 20 -6.82 -6.87 10.89
C SER A 20 -7.41 -6.82 12.32
N SER A 21 -8.32 -5.87 12.56
CA SER A 21 -8.97 -5.63 13.85
C SER A 21 -10.37 -6.24 13.96
N SER A 22 -10.77 -7.13 13.05
CA SER A 22 -12.08 -7.78 13.10
C SER A 22 -12.20 -8.66 14.34
N GLN A 23 -13.20 -8.39 15.19
CA GLN A 23 -13.49 -9.22 16.38
C GLN A 23 -13.83 -10.68 16.06
N ASN A 24 -14.17 -10.98 14.80
CA ASN A 24 -14.55 -12.30 14.34
C ASN A 24 -13.35 -13.18 13.94
N ILE A 25 -12.14 -12.61 13.86
CA ILE A 25 -10.92 -13.36 13.52
C ILE A 25 -10.15 -13.65 14.80
N PRO A 26 -9.84 -14.91 15.12
CA PRO A 26 -9.02 -15.28 16.27
C PRO A 26 -7.67 -14.55 16.28
N LEU A 27 -7.17 -14.20 17.46
CA LEU A 27 -5.95 -13.42 17.63
C LEU A 27 -4.70 -14.10 17.03
N ASP A 28 -4.59 -15.40 17.15
CA ASP A 28 -3.51 -16.20 16.57
C ASP A 28 -3.49 -16.11 15.04
N ILE A 29 -4.66 -16.12 14.40
CA ILE A 29 -4.78 -15.92 12.94
C ILE A 29 -4.42 -14.48 12.56
N GLN A 30 -4.82 -13.49 13.35
CA GLN A 30 -4.43 -12.09 13.09
C GLN A 30 -2.90 -11.95 13.15
N ILE A 31 -2.25 -12.54 14.15
CA ILE A 31 -0.79 -12.53 14.30
C ILE A 31 -0.12 -13.26 13.11
N GLU A 32 -0.65 -14.43 12.69
CA GLU A 32 -0.13 -15.16 11.53
C GLU A 32 -0.16 -14.31 10.25
N LYS A 33 -1.25 -13.57 10.03
CA LYS A 33 -1.38 -12.64 8.88
C LYS A 33 -0.35 -11.52 8.93
N LEU A 34 -0.18 -10.90 10.10
CA LEU A 34 0.81 -9.83 10.30
C LEU A 34 2.24 -10.33 10.07
N GLU A 35 2.58 -11.50 10.61
CA GLU A 35 3.90 -12.09 10.37
C GLU A 35 4.12 -12.42 8.91
N LYS A 36 3.09 -12.89 8.20
CA LYS A 36 3.18 -13.17 6.78
C LYS A 36 3.41 -11.90 5.97
N LEU A 37 2.69 -10.82 6.28
CA LEU A 37 2.92 -9.52 5.67
C LEU A 37 4.35 -9.03 5.94
N ARG A 38 4.84 -9.15 7.17
CA ARG A 38 6.22 -8.81 7.53
C ARG A 38 7.26 -9.59 6.71
N LEU A 39 7.05 -10.89 6.57
CA LEU A 39 7.94 -11.75 5.76
C LEU A 39 7.89 -11.37 4.28
N CYS A 40 6.72 -11.03 3.76
CA CYS A 40 6.54 -10.54 2.40
C CYS A 40 7.35 -9.25 2.18
N VAL A 41 7.13 -8.23 3.01
CA VAL A 41 7.85 -6.95 2.94
C VAL A 41 9.37 -7.16 3.02
N ASN A 42 9.84 -7.94 3.99
CA ASN A 42 11.26 -8.24 4.15
C ASN A 42 11.84 -8.97 2.94
N LYS A 43 11.11 -9.93 2.37
CA LYS A 43 11.55 -10.67 1.19
C LYS A 43 11.70 -9.74 0.00
N ILE A 44 10.72 -8.87 -0.24
CA ILE A 44 10.76 -7.89 -1.33
C ILE A 44 11.94 -6.92 -1.11
N LEU A 45 12.16 -6.41 0.07
CA LEU A 45 13.29 -5.52 0.38
C LEU A 45 14.67 -6.18 0.21
N ASN A 46 14.77 -7.49 0.40
CA ASN A 46 16.04 -8.23 0.43
C ASN A 46 16.32 -9.05 -0.83
N SER A 47 15.42 -9.11 -1.82
CA SER A 47 15.64 -9.92 -3.01
C SER A 47 16.77 -9.35 -3.88
N SER A 48 17.48 -10.23 -4.60
CA SER A 48 18.69 -9.87 -5.35
C SER A 48 18.44 -8.98 -6.56
N THR A 49 17.27 -9.07 -7.16
CA THR A 49 16.75 -8.15 -8.19
C THR A 49 16.44 -6.78 -7.63
N GLU A 50 16.24 -6.69 -6.33
CA GLU A 50 15.69 -5.58 -5.58
C GLU A 50 16.73 -4.85 -4.70
N ARG A 51 18.00 -5.17 -4.83
CA ARG A 51 19.09 -4.28 -4.34
C ARG A 51 18.92 -2.84 -4.88
N LEU A 52 18.19 -2.71 -5.99
CA LEU A 52 17.73 -1.42 -6.50
C LEU A 52 16.67 -0.78 -5.58
N HIS A 53 15.72 -1.57 -5.06
CA HIS A 53 14.69 -1.06 -4.15
C HIS A 53 15.25 -0.66 -2.79
N GLN A 54 16.14 -1.44 -2.19
CA GLN A 54 16.78 -1.07 -0.92
C GLN A 54 17.51 0.28 -0.99
N LYS A 55 18.08 0.63 -2.14
CA LYS A 55 18.73 1.94 -2.33
C LYS A 55 17.74 3.09 -2.50
N LYS A 56 16.47 2.80 -2.75
CA LYS A 56 15.42 3.77 -3.11
C LYS A 56 14.35 3.92 -2.04
N VAL A 57 14.28 2.99 -1.07
CA VAL A 57 13.47 3.14 0.13
C VAL A 57 14.20 4.10 1.07
N ARG A 58 13.58 5.23 1.29
CA ARG A 58 14.09 6.29 2.18
C ARG A 58 13.76 6.02 3.63
N TYR A 59 12.62 5.46 3.88
CA TYR A 59 12.08 5.25 5.22
C TYR A 59 11.06 4.12 5.20
N ILE A 60 11.04 3.31 6.25
CA ILE A 60 10.02 2.29 6.48
C ILE A 60 9.68 2.27 7.95
N ASN A 61 8.39 2.18 8.26
CA ASN A 61 7.88 2.04 9.61
C ASN A 61 6.66 1.14 9.63
N SER A 62 6.50 0.34 10.68
CA SER A 62 5.26 -0.40 10.93
C SER A 62 4.20 0.54 11.50
N THR A 63 2.96 0.39 11.03
CA THR A 63 1.78 1.14 11.51
C THR A 63 0.91 0.31 12.44
N GLY A 64 1.40 -0.84 12.90
CA GLY A 64 0.65 -1.83 13.69
C GLY A 64 0.22 -2.99 12.80
N ASP A 65 -0.81 -2.81 12.01
CA ASP A 65 -1.37 -3.79 11.07
C ASP A 65 -0.91 -3.59 9.62
N GLY A 66 0.06 -2.70 9.40
CA GLY A 66 0.58 -2.41 8.07
C GLY A 66 1.96 -1.77 8.08
N TYR A 67 2.27 -1.08 6.99
CA TYR A 67 3.54 -0.39 6.79
C TYR A 67 3.35 0.97 6.14
N PHE A 68 4.15 1.93 6.58
CA PHE A 68 4.38 3.21 5.90
C PHE A 68 5.79 3.23 5.32
N ILE A 69 5.89 3.45 4.00
CA ILE A 69 7.16 3.39 3.27
C ILE A 69 7.31 4.64 2.41
N ILE A 70 8.51 5.21 2.38
CA ILE A 70 8.84 6.38 1.56
C ILE A 70 9.82 5.98 0.46
N PHE A 71 9.49 6.35 -0.77
CA PHE A 71 10.31 6.14 -1.95
C PHE A 71 10.76 7.48 -2.57
N ASP A 72 11.97 7.49 -3.10
CA ASP A 72 12.48 8.61 -3.90
C ASP A 72 11.87 8.63 -5.32
N ILE A 73 11.41 7.48 -5.83
CA ILE A 73 10.95 7.28 -7.20
C ILE A 73 9.56 6.62 -7.20
N GLY A 74 8.62 7.21 -7.94
CA GLY A 74 7.23 6.73 -7.99
C GLY A 74 7.08 5.33 -8.61
N GLU A 75 7.86 5.02 -9.63
CA GLU A 75 7.84 3.65 -10.21
C GLU A 75 8.22 2.59 -9.21
N ASP A 76 9.12 2.89 -8.27
CA ASP A 76 9.51 1.92 -7.25
C ASP A 76 8.40 1.69 -6.22
N ALA A 77 7.66 2.74 -5.85
CA ALA A 77 6.48 2.60 -5.00
C ALA A 77 5.39 1.73 -5.67
N LEU A 78 5.13 1.96 -6.96
CA LEU A 78 4.16 1.17 -7.73
C LEU A 78 4.61 -0.29 -7.89
N LYS A 79 5.88 -0.54 -8.25
CA LYS A 79 6.44 -1.90 -8.36
C LYS A 79 6.37 -2.65 -7.04
N PHE A 80 6.77 -1.99 -5.96
CA PHE A 80 6.72 -2.57 -4.63
C PHE A 80 5.29 -2.98 -4.23
N SER A 81 4.31 -2.13 -4.54
CA SER A 81 2.89 -2.45 -4.31
C SER A 81 2.44 -3.66 -5.10
N ILE A 82 2.74 -3.73 -6.41
CA ILE A 82 2.42 -4.89 -7.25
C ILE A 82 3.04 -6.17 -6.68
N GLU A 83 4.30 -6.13 -6.29
CA GLU A 83 5.02 -7.31 -5.78
C GLU A 83 4.43 -7.83 -4.47
N ILE A 84 4.00 -6.93 -3.56
CA ILE A 84 3.30 -7.33 -2.32
C ILE A 84 1.99 -8.03 -2.66
N HIS A 85 1.16 -7.43 -3.51
CA HIS A 85 -0.12 -8.01 -3.91
C HIS A 85 0.08 -9.38 -4.59
N LYS A 86 1.03 -9.50 -5.51
CA LYS A 86 1.36 -10.75 -6.18
C LYS A 86 1.80 -11.83 -5.18
N TYR A 87 2.72 -11.50 -4.27
CA TYR A 87 3.21 -12.45 -3.26
C TYR A 87 2.09 -12.98 -2.36
N LEU A 88 1.20 -12.08 -1.91
CA LEU A 88 0.09 -12.47 -1.05
C LEU A 88 -0.99 -13.22 -1.80
N ASN A 89 -1.27 -12.87 -3.07
CA ASN A 89 -2.16 -13.64 -3.93
C ASN A 89 -1.65 -15.06 -4.16
N ASP A 90 -0.36 -15.24 -4.45
CA ASP A 90 0.27 -16.56 -4.58
C ASP A 90 0.16 -17.39 -3.28
N HIS A 91 0.22 -16.71 -2.13
CA HIS A 91 0.01 -17.36 -0.83
C HIS A 91 -1.46 -17.77 -0.65
N ASN A 92 -2.40 -16.90 -0.96
CA ASN A 92 -3.84 -17.15 -0.84
C ASN A 92 -4.27 -18.31 -1.74
N GLU A 93 -3.77 -18.39 -2.98
CA GLU A 93 -4.04 -19.52 -3.88
C GLU A 93 -3.53 -20.85 -3.30
N LYS A 94 -2.37 -20.86 -2.63
CA LYS A 94 -1.87 -22.06 -1.94
C LYS A 94 -2.78 -22.48 -0.76
N ILE A 95 -3.39 -21.52 -0.06
CA ILE A 95 -4.36 -21.82 1.00
C ILE A 95 -5.64 -22.43 0.40
N LYS A 96 -6.20 -21.81 -0.63
CA LYS A 96 -7.41 -22.27 -1.32
C LYS A 96 -7.27 -23.69 -1.87
N ASN A 97 -6.10 -24.04 -2.36
CA ASN A 97 -5.81 -25.35 -2.93
C ASN A 97 -5.58 -26.45 -1.87
N LYS A 98 -5.58 -26.13 -0.58
CA LYS A 98 -5.48 -27.12 0.48
C LYS A 98 -6.82 -27.77 0.75
N LYS A 99 -7.01 -28.99 0.26
CA LYS A 99 -8.26 -29.79 0.42
C LYS A 99 -8.67 -30.06 1.86
N ILE A 100 -7.79 -29.80 2.83
CA ILE A 100 -8.03 -30.04 4.27
C ILE A 100 -8.73 -28.87 4.98
N TYR A 101 -8.83 -27.71 4.34
CA TYR A 101 -9.46 -26.52 4.92
C TYR A 101 -10.93 -26.42 4.50
N SER A 102 -11.79 -26.07 5.46
CA SER A 102 -13.14 -25.61 5.18
C SER A 102 -13.13 -24.23 4.51
N GLN A 103 -14.24 -23.82 3.91
CA GLN A 103 -14.35 -22.48 3.31
C GLN A 103 -14.16 -21.39 4.36
N GLU A 104 -14.69 -21.57 5.57
CA GLU A 104 -14.52 -20.62 6.67
C GLU A 104 -13.05 -20.47 7.11
N GLU A 105 -12.31 -21.58 7.15
CA GLU A 105 -10.86 -21.55 7.43
C GLU A 105 -10.08 -20.88 6.31
N ILE A 106 -10.43 -21.09 5.06
CA ILE A 106 -9.84 -20.42 3.90
C ILE A 106 -10.06 -18.91 4.01
N ASP A 107 -11.28 -18.48 4.27
CA ASP A 107 -11.65 -17.07 4.36
C ASP A 107 -10.91 -16.40 5.54
N SER A 108 -10.85 -17.08 6.69
CA SER A 108 -10.13 -16.57 7.86
C SER A 108 -8.63 -16.42 7.65
N LYS A 109 -8.00 -17.33 6.88
CA LYS A 109 -6.55 -17.35 6.59
C LYS A 109 -6.15 -16.53 5.36
N THR A 110 -7.09 -16.16 4.51
CA THR A 110 -6.84 -15.30 3.34
C THR A 110 -6.31 -13.94 3.79
N ILE A 111 -5.23 -13.49 3.16
CA ILE A 111 -4.58 -12.21 3.47
C ILE A 111 -4.87 -11.22 2.35
N ILE A 112 -5.57 -10.17 2.67
CA ILE A 112 -5.85 -9.06 1.77
C ILE A 112 -5.18 -7.82 2.35
N VAL A 113 -4.45 -7.10 1.51
CA VAL A 113 -3.87 -5.81 1.88
C VAL A 113 -4.39 -4.73 0.95
N ASN A 114 -4.69 -3.59 1.50
CA ASN A 114 -5.01 -2.39 0.76
C ASN A 114 -3.78 -1.51 0.67
N THR A 115 -3.66 -0.75 -0.40
CA THR A 115 -2.50 0.09 -0.63
C THR A 115 -2.93 1.49 -1.06
N GLY A 116 -2.41 2.50 -0.35
CA GLY A 116 -2.61 3.91 -0.68
C GLY A 116 -1.30 4.59 -1.05
N ILE A 117 -1.25 5.29 -2.19
CA ILE A 117 -0.06 6.00 -2.66
C ILE A 117 -0.39 7.47 -2.90
N SER A 118 0.40 8.34 -2.29
CA SER A 118 0.43 9.77 -2.59
C SER A 118 1.84 10.25 -2.89
N CYS A 119 2.00 11.45 -3.38
CA CYS A 119 3.31 12.07 -3.54
C CYS A 119 3.23 13.56 -3.27
N GLY A 120 4.33 14.11 -2.77
CA GLY A 120 4.42 15.53 -2.48
C GLY A 120 5.56 15.89 -1.55
N ILE A 121 5.43 17.03 -0.89
CA ILE A 121 6.50 17.62 -0.08
C ILE A 121 6.31 17.24 1.38
N SER A 122 7.42 16.81 2.04
CA SER A 122 7.45 16.61 3.47
C SER A 122 8.71 17.17 4.14
N LYS A 123 8.62 17.30 5.45
CA LYS A 123 9.75 17.69 6.31
C LYS A 123 10.13 16.54 7.23
N PRO A 124 11.44 16.26 7.41
CA PRO A 124 11.89 15.35 8.44
C PRO A 124 11.70 16.00 9.81
N VAL A 125 11.14 15.26 10.73
CA VAL A 125 10.93 15.68 12.14
C VAL A 125 11.54 14.63 13.05
N LYS A 126 12.37 15.04 13.96
CA LYS A 126 12.95 14.14 14.98
C LYS A 126 11.88 13.82 16.03
N GLN A 127 11.62 12.54 16.23
CA GLN A 127 10.70 12.04 17.26
C GLN A 127 11.35 11.97 18.64
N ILE A 128 10.57 11.68 19.66
CA ILE A 128 11.02 11.58 21.06
C ILE A 128 12.07 10.46 21.23
N ASP A 129 11.89 9.33 20.51
CA ASP A 129 12.83 8.21 20.49
C ASP A 129 14.09 8.45 19.68
N GLY A 130 14.21 9.64 19.09
CA GLY A 130 15.36 10.06 18.28
C GLY A 130 15.28 9.66 16.81
N GLN A 131 14.29 8.87 16.39
CA GLN A 131 14.05 8.51 15.00
C GLN A 131 13.58 9.72 14.19
N ILE A 132 13.75 9.65 12.87
CA ILE A 132 13.25 10.69 11.96
C ILE A 132 11.95 10.19 11.36
N ALA A 133 10.87 10.95 11.56
CA ALA A 133 9.63 10.79 10.83
C ALA A 133 9.49 11.89 9.78
N TYR A 134 8.61 11.67 8.82
CA TYR A 134 8.31 12.66 7.77
C TYR A 134 6.89 13.15 7.92
N TRP A 135 6.72 14.48 7.87
CA TRP A 135 5.43 15.14 8.07
C TRP A 135 5.09 16.02 6.88
N GLY A 136 3.83 15.92 6.42
CA GLY A 136 3.28 16.70 5.32
C GLY A 136 1.84 16.31 5.03
N SER A 137 1.12 17.15 4.29
CA SER A 137 -0.26 16.89 3.86
C SER A 137 -0.35 15.59 3.05
N ASP A 138 0.65 15.36 2.20
CA ASP A 138 0.67 14.20 1.31
C ASP A 138 0.97 12.89 2.04
N VAL A 139 1.71 12.94 3.17
CA VAL A 139 1.85 11.80 4.09
C VAL A 139 0.48 11.41 4.67
N ILE A 140 -0.28 12.42 5.16
CA ILE A 140 -1.63 12.20 5.68
C ILE A 140 -2.55 11.69 4.57
N LEU A 141 -2.42 12.22 3.36
CA LEU A 141 -3.22 11.81 2.21
C LEU A 141 -3.03 10.33 1.86
N ALA A 142 -1.79 9.80 1.90
CA ALA A 142 -1.54 8.36 1.67
C ALA A 142 -2.33 7.48 2.65
N HIS A 143 -2.32 7.83 3.94
CA HIS A 143 -3.11 7.14 4.96
C HIS A 143 -4.63 7.25 4.71
N ARG A 144 -5.12 8.37 4.19
CA ARG A 144 -6.54 8.53 3.87
C ARG A 144 -6.95 7.75 2.62
N ILE A 145 -6.07 7.66 1.63
CA ILE A 145 -6.31 6.87 0.41
C ILE A 145 -6.40 5.38 0.74
N VAL A 146 -5.54 4.86 1.62
CA VAL A 146 -5.61 3.44 1.99
C VAL A 146 -6.89 3.11 2.76
N ASP A 147 -7.40 4.02 3.60
CA ASP A 147 -8.70 3.86 4.29
C ASP A 147 -9.87 3.68 3.29
N TYR A 148 -9.71 4.18 2.08
CA TYR A 148 -10.69 4.06 0.99
C TYR A 148 -10.55 2.77 0.19
N ALA A 149 -9.36 2.18 0.17
CA ALA A 149 -9.11 0.94 -0.54
C ALA A 149 -9.78 -0.22 0.22
N LYS A 150 -10.47 -1.08 -0.53
CA LYS A 150 -11.06 -2.32 -0.04
C LYS A 150 -10.85 -3.42 -1.07
N GLY A 151 -10.77 -4.66 -0.61
CA GLY A 151 -10.68 -5.80 -1.52
C GLY A 151 -9.34 -5.97 -2.23
N GLY A 152 -8.26 -5.41 -1.66
CA GLY A 152 -6.92 -5.63 -2.20
C GLY A 152 -6.55 -4.69 -3.34
N TYR A 153 -6.97 -3.43 -3.29
CA TYR A 153 -6.68 -2.44 -4.32
C TYR A 153 -5.44 -1.60 -4.03
N ILE A 154 -4.80 -1.14 -5.11
CA ILE A 154 -3.75 -0.12 -5.09
C ILE A 154 -4.38 1.19 -5.54
N LEU A 155 -4.60 2.12 -4.61
CA LEU A 155 -5.19 3.42 -4.88
C LEU A 155 -4.13 4.52 -4.86
N CYS A 156 -4.24 5.46 -5.78
CA CYS A 156 -3.28 6.53 -5.98
C CYS A 156 -3.95 7.91 -5.98
N SER A 157 -3.26 8.92 -5.48
CA SER A 157 -3.68 10.31 -5.61
C SER A 157 -3.58 10.82 -7.05
N SER A 158 -4.29 11.91 -7.37
CA SER A 158 -4.20 12.57 -8.68
C SER A 158 -2.77 13.00 -9.04
N ASP A 159 -1.94 13.36 -8.05
CA ASP A 159 -0.56 13.78 -8.31
C ASP A 159 0.35 12.60 -8.63
N VAL A 160 0.12 11.43 -8.03
CA VAL A 160 0.78 10.18 -8.46
C VAL A 160 0.40 9.85 -9.91
N TYR A 161 -0.90 9.93 -10.25
CA TYR A 161 -1.36 9.72 -11.61
C TYR A 161 -0.69 10.69 -12.60
N LYS A 162 -0.70 11.99 -12.33
CA LYS A 162 -0.08 13.00 -13.21
C LYS A 162 1.40 12.69 -13.49
N ASN A 163 2.13 12.27 -12.46
CA ASN A 163 3.55 11.95 -12.56
C ASN A 163 3.83 10.62 -13.25
N MET A 164 2.92 9.64 -13.11
CA MET A 164 3.14 8.25 -13.50
C MET A 164 2.23 7.74 -14.63
N LYS A 165 1.33 8.56 -15.19
CA LYS A 165 0.35 8.15 -16.23
C LYS A 165 0.95 7.49 -17.48
N ASN A 166 2.22 7.74 -17.77
CA ASN A 166 2.95 7.14 -18.88
C ASN A 166 3.82 5.95 -18.48
N THR A 167 3.67 5.45 -17.27
CA THR A 167 4.44 4.29 -16.81
C THR A 167 4.14 3.04 -17.66
N LYS A 168 5.15 2.18 -17.82
CA LYS A 168 5.01 0.92 -18.58
C LYS A 168 4.62 -0.27 -17.70
N ILE A 169 4.63 -0.09 -16.36
CA ILE A 169 4.43 -1.18 -15.41
C ILE A 169 2.95 -1.48 -15.08
N GLY A 170 2.05 -0.58 -15.43
CA GLY A 170 0.63 -0.75 -15.15
C GLY A 170 -0.22 0.33 -15.78
N GLU A 171 -1.49 0.33 -15.44
CA GLU A 171 -2.49 1.27 -15.94
C GLU A 171 -3.24 1.92 -14.77
N PHE A 172 -3.77 3.13 -15.00
CA PHE A 172 -4.58 3.87 -14.04
C PHE A 172 -6.01 4.00 -14.56
N VAL A 173 -6.97 3.77 -13.69
CA VAL A 173 -8.39 4.03 -13.93
C VAL A 173 -8.85 5.11 -12.96
N ASN A 174 -9.46 6.17 -13.50
CA ASN A 174 -10.10 7.18 -12.67
C ASN A 174 -11.36 6.59 -12.06
N LEU A 175 -11.46 6.63 -10.74
CA LEU A 175 -12.64 6.14 -10.02
C LEU A 175 -13.79 7.15 -10.01
N GLU A 176 -13.65 8.29 -10.71
CA GLU A 176 -14.64 9.39 -10.75
C GLU A 176 -15.06 9.87 -9.34
N CYS A 177 -14.19 9.61 -8.38
CA CYS A 177 -14.41 9.86 -6.97
C CYS A 177 -13.50 11.01 -6.52
N SER A 178 -14.03 12.23 -6.58
CA SER A 178 -13.40 13.37 -5.92
C SER A 178 -13.74 13.31 -4.43
N THR A 179 -12.84 12.74 -3.64
CA THR A 179 -13.07 12.57 -2.20
C THR A 179 -12.54 13.76 -1.42
N SER A 180 -13.40 14.29 -0.57
CA SER A 180 -13.01 15.25 0.46
C SER A 180 -12.69 14.48 1.74
N PHE A 181 -11.41 14.28 2.01
CA PHE A 181 -10.96 13.68 3.26
C PHE A 181 -11.02 14.68 4.42
N LYS A 182 -10.94 14.19 5.66
CA LYS A 182 -10.78 15.05 6.85
C LYS A 182 -9.66 16.09 6.60
N HIS A 183 -9.82 17.28 7.15
CA HIS A 183 -8.90 18.43 6.98
C HIS A 183 -8.91 19.07 5.57
N ASN A 184 -10.04 18.97 4.85
CA ASN A 184 -10.20 19.56 3.50
C ASN A 184 -9.19 19.08 2.45
N LEU A 185 -8.56 17.92 2.67
CA LEU A 185 -7.74 17.28 1.66
C LEU A 185 -8.66 16.76 0.54
N LYS A 186 -8.48 17.26 -0.68
CA LYS A 186 -9.24 16.84 -1.86
C LYS A 186 -8.29 16.25 -2.88
N THR A 187 -8.64 15.10 -3.41
CA THR A 187 -7.95 14.49 -4.54
C THR A 187 -8.90 13.61 -5.32
N ASP A 188 -8.68 13.51 -6.62
CA ASP A 188 -9.25 12.42 -7.39
C ASP A 188 -8.45 11.16 -7.07
N VAL A 189 -9.15 10.05 -6.93
CA VAL A 189 -8.55 8.76 -6.61
C VAL A 189 -8.52 7.90 -7.86
N TYR A 190 -7.37 7.29 -8.10
CA TYR A 190 -7.11 6.41 -9.23
C TYR A 190 -6.81 5.00 -8.73
N LEU A 191 -7.46 4.01 -9.33
CA LEU A 191 -7.08 2.62 -9.18
C LEU A 191 -5.87 2.36 -10.08
N PHE A 192 -4.82 1.75 -9.53
CA PHE A 192 -3.67 1.28 -10.28
C PHE A 192 -3.61 -0.24 -10.28
N TYR A 193 -3.32 -0.84 -11.42
CA TYR A 193 -3.16 -2.28 -11.56
C TYR A 193 -2.07 -2.64 -12.58
N ASN A 194 -1.47 -3.83 -12.41
CA ASN A 194 -0.56 -4.38 -13.39
C ASN A 194 -1.34 -4.76 -14.65
N LYS A 195 -0.74 -4.60 -15.83
CA LYS A 195 -1.35 -4.98 -17.12
C LYS A 195 -1.78 -6.45 -17.20
N GLU A 196 -1.09 -7.33 -16.48
CA GLU A 196 -1.44 -8.76 -16.40
C GLU A 196 -2.76 -9.00 -15.65
N ASP A 197 -3.17 -8.08 -14.78
CA ASP A 197 -4.38 -8.19 -13.96
C ASP A 197 -5.58 -7.44 -14.54
N LYS A 198 -5.49 -6.92 -15.76
CA LYS A 198 -6.49 -6.06 -16.40
C LYS A 198 -7.90 -6.65 -16.34
N GLU A 199 -8.08 -7.92 -16.70
CA GLU A 199 -9.38 -8.58 -16.70
C GLU A 199 -10.08 -8.60 -15.34
N LYS A 200 -9.30 -8.63 -14.23
CA LYS A 200 -9.84 -8.59 -12.87
C LYS A 200 -10.43 -7.23 -12.52
N PHE A 201 -9.95 -6.16 -13.16
CA PHE A 201 -10.30 -4.79 -12.84
C PHE A 201 -11.22 -4.11 -13.84
N GLU A 202 -11.42 -4.67 -15.04
CA GLU A 202 -12.37 -4.14 -16.04
C GLU A 202 -13.83 -4.13 -15.56
N ASN A 203 -14.17 -5.02 -14.58
CA ASN A 203 -15.50 -5.14 -14.01
C ASN A 203 -15.61 -4.60 -12.58
N VAL A 204 -14.61 -3.85 -12.10
CA VAL A 204 -14.68 -3.25 -10.76
C VAL A 204 -15.83 -2.26 -10.72
N ASN A 205 -16.87 -2.62 -9.98
CA ASN A 205 -18.00 -1.72 -9.76
C ASN A 205 -17.55 -0.62 -8.79
N ILE A 206 -17.28 0.56 -9.34
CA ILE A 206 -16.80 1.76 -8.63
C ILE A 206 -17.70 2.11 -7.42
N HIS A 207 -18.96 1.70 -7.45
CA HIS A 207 -19.90 1.89 -6.33
C HIS A 207 -19.60 1.03 -5.08
N LEU A 208 -18.75 0.00 -5.18
CA LEU A 208 -18.35 -0.84 -4.04
C LEU A 208 -17.19 -0.25 -3.22
N LEU A 209 -16.60 0.85 -3.68
CA LEU A 209 -15.53 1.57 -2.99
C LEU A 209 -16.06 2.71 -2.09
N ARG A 210 -17.37 2.78 -1.85
CA ARG A 210 -18.01 3.76 -0.97
C ARG A 210 -18.38 3.16 0.39
#